data_d0ed75aee76e79d0d7a66741e3b06743
#
_entry.id   d0ed75aee76e79d0d7a66741e3b06743
#
_cell.length_a   1.000
_cell.length_b   1.000
_cell.length_c   1.000
_cell.angle_alpha   90.00
_cell.angle_beta   90.00
_cell.angle_gamma   90.00
#
_symmetry.space_group_name_H-M   'P 1'
#
loop_
_entity.id
_entity.type
_entity.pdbx_description
1 polymer ?
#
loop_
_entity_poly.entity_id
_entity_poly.type
_entity_poly.pdbx_seq_one_letter_code
_entity_poly.pdbx_strand_id
1 'polypeptide(L)'
;YRPFNDCLNRKHCFHYGDICLTCERHKNRNKCSACGHCTTSCSDYSKEECPKLSKAPYVCNGCDLLNSCTLEKRFYKALSAQKEYELVRSESRSGFNLCEDELKQLDSVISPLLKNGQSIHHILANNQDKISCCEKTAYIYADSGLFSARNIDMPRKVRFKPRKKKSVPLKVDKSCRIGRTYDDYKLYRMNNPSLPVAELDSVEGIKGGSVLLTIHFVLPKLQLAFLREANDSKSVTDIFDHLYELLGFDNFTKLFPLCLADNGTEFSDPFGIEVDSDGVIRSRVFYCDPSSPGQKGACENNHEFIRRIIPKFTDLGQYAQAEINLMMDHINSYGRPELGDKSPYEMFEFYYGKEILDLLGIHKIPANEIILKPELLKHK
;
A
#
# COMPACT_ATOMS: atom_id res chain seq x y z
N TYR A 1 30.67 50.48 -12.89
CA TYR A 1 29.84 51.23 -11.93
C TYR A 1 30.64 52.40 -11.43
N ARG A 2 30.29 53.63 -11.81
CA ARG A 2 30.86 54.82 -11.19
C ARG A 2 30.08 55.08 -9.90
N PRO A 3 30.72 55.29 -8.75
CA PRO A 3 30.02 55.67 -7.56
C PRO A 3 29.25 56.96 -7.83
N PHE A 4 27.99 56.95 -7.48
CA PHE A 4 27.03 58.01 -7.76
C PHE A 4 26.33 58.38 -6.47
N ASN A 5 26.22 59.71 -6.23
CA ASN A 5 25.43 60.20 -5.10
C ASN A 5 23.94 60.21 -5.51
N ASP A 6 23.16 59.31 -4.90
CA ASP A 6 21.73 59.12 -5.17
C ASP A 6 20.84 59.97 -4.26
N CYS A 7 21.40 60.91 -3.52
CA CYS A 7 20.63 61.85 -2.70
C CYS A 7 19.81 62.81 -3.60
N LEU A 8 18.51 62.95 -3.30
CA LEU A 8 17.62 63.87 -3.99
C LEU A 8 18.15 65.32 -3.93
N ASN A 9 18.72 65.71 -2.78
CA ASN A 9 19.23 67.06 -2.52
C ASN A 9 20.67 67.30 -3.01
N ARG A 10 21.30 66.36 -3.71
CA ARG A 10 22.75 66.44 -4.07
C ARG A 10 23.16 67.68 -4.84
N LYS A 11 22.24 68.36 -5.57
CA LYS A 11 22.50 69.58 -6.33
C LYS A 11 22.37 70.83 -5.45
N HIS A 12 21.62 70.78 -4.37
CA HIS A 12 21.26 71.91 -3.52
C HIS A 12 21.45 71.54 -2.01
N CYS A 13 22.45 70.72 -1.72
CA CYS A 13 22.73 70.21 -0.40
C CYS A 13 23.11 71.36 0.57
N PHE A 14 22.41 71.44 1.71
CA PHE A 14 22.69 72.41 2.76
C PHE A 14 23.82 71.96 3.68
N HIS A 15 24.14 70.66 3.73
CA HIS A 15 25.21 70.06 4.53
C HIS A 15 26.54 69.96 3.76
N TYR A 16 26.69 70.76 2.69
CA TYR A 16 27.93 70.79 1.90
C TYR A 16 29.09 71.37 2.70
N GLY A 17 30.07 70.52 2.96
CA GLY A 17 31.25 70.89 3.78
C GLY A 17 31.14 70.50 5.24
N ASP A 18 29.96 70.23 5.80
CA ASP A 18 29.80 69.92 7.23
C ASP A 18 30.06 68.46 7.52
N ILE A 19 29.49 67.53 6.71
CA ILE A 19 29.60 66.06 6.90
C ILE A 19 30.93 65.55 6.41
N CYS A 20 31.58 66.23 5.45
CA CYS A 20 32.83 65.82 4.79
C CYS A 20 33.97 66.78 5.07
N LEU A 21 34.23 67.05 6.33
CA LEU A 21 35.26 68.03 6.75
C LEU A 21 36.65 67.72 6.22
N THR A 22 37.03 66.47 5.99
CA THR A 22 38.31 66.01 5.47
C THR A 22 38.34 65.81 3.95
N CYS A 23 37.23 66.06 3.26
CA CYS A 23 37.13 65.79 1.82
C CYS A 23 37.81 66.91 0.99
N GLU A 24 38.85 66.58 0.27
CA GLU A 24 39.52 67.52 -0.68
C GLU A 24 38.62 68.04 -1.79
N ARG A 25 37.48 67.37 -2.03
CA ARG A 25 36.48 67.71 -3.03
C ARG A 25 35.42 68.69 -2.56
N HIS A 26 35.39 69.02 -1.27
CA HIS A 26 34.31 69.83 -0.67
C HIS A 26 34.24 71.26 -1.25
N LYS A 27 35.34 71.75 -1.83
CA LYS A 27 35.38 73.05 -2.50
C LYS A 27 34.70 73.11 -3.86
N ASN A 28 34.29 71.97 -4.39
CA ASN A 28 33.64 71.89 -5.70
C ASN A 28 32.35 70.98 -5.62
N ARG A 29 31.19 71.63 -5.46
CA ARG A 29 29.90 71.02 -5.34
C ARG A 29 29.59 70.00 -6.45
N ASN A 30 30.04 70.24 -7.68
CA ASN A 30 29.85 69.36 -8.83
C ASN A 30 30.54 67.98 -8.64
N LYS A 31 31.60 67.89 -7.84
CA LYS A 31 32.33 66.67 -7.57
C LYS A 31 31.60 65.78 -6.51
N CYS A 32 30.74 66.39 -5.69
CA CYS A 32 29.92 65.63 -4.71
C CYS A 32 28.88 64.73 -5.40
N SER A 33 28.44 65.09 -6.58
CA SER A 33 27.47 64.24 -7.35
C SER A 33 28.01 62.85 -7.73
N ALA A 34 29.32 62.66 -7.65
CA ALA A 34 30.01 61.38 -7.92
C ALA A 34 30.44 60.64 -6.65
N CYS A 35 30.12 61.18 -5.46
CA CYS A 35 30.54 60.65 -4.19
C CYS A 35 29.34 60.22 -3.33
N GLY A 36 29.25 58.96 -2.97
CA GLY A 36 28.18 58.42 -2.12
C GLY A 36 28.52 58.37 -0.61
N HIS A 37 29.61 59.03 -0.17
CA HIS A 37 30.05 58.92 1.23
C HIS A 37 29.03 59.50 2.24
N CYS A 38 28.34 60.60 1.88
CA CYS A 38 27.33 61.23 2.75
C CYS A 38 25.99 60.44 2.86
N THR A 39 25.75 59.46 2.00
CA THR A 39 24.47 58.72 1.98
C THR A 39 24.25 57.89 3.25
N THR A 40 25.32 57.49 3.93
CA THR A 40 25.29 56.72 5.18
C THR A 40 25.36 57.58 6.44
N SER A 41 25.76 58.84 6.32
CA SER A 41 26.09 59.70 7.48
C SER A 41 25.20 60.95 7.55
N CYS A 42 24.39 61.25 6.55
CA CYS A 42 23.52 62.43 6.50
C CYS A 42 22.14 62.11 7.05
N SER A 43 21.68 62.91 8.06
CA SER A 43 20.34 62.79 8.63
C SER A 43 19.24 63.14 7.63
N ASP A 44 19.52 64.03 6.67
CA ASP A 44 18.57 64.54 5.67
C ASP A 44 18.70 63.79 4.32
N TYR A 45 19.35 62.62 4.35
CA TYR A 45 19.45 61.79 3.15
C TYR A 45 18.06 61.31 2.70
N SER A 46 17.73 61.67 1.47
CA SER A 46 16.54 61.16 0.80
C SER A 46 16.96 60.60 -0.56
N LYS A 47 16.69 59.31 -0.79
CA LYS A 47 17.07 58.63 -2.04
C LYS A 47 16.24 59.18 -3.21
N GLU A 48 16.87 59.57 -4.29
CA GLU A 48 16.19 59.98 -5.52
C GLU A 48 15.68 58.72 -6.26
N GLU A 49 14.41 58.57 -6.37
CA GLU A 49 13.79 57.50 -7.13
C GLU A 49 13.24 58.04 -8.48
N CYS A 50 13.30 57.20 -9.51
CA CYS A 50 12.75 57.59 -10.82
C CYS A 50 11.22 57.64 -10.79
N PRO A 51 10.58 58.83 -11.11
CA PRO A 51 9.13 58.93 -11.08
C PRO A 51 8.40 57.97 -12.03
N LYS A 52 9.10 57.44 -13.06
CA LYS A 52 8.55 56.43 -13.97
C LYS A 52 8.36 55.07 -13.27
N LEU A 53 9.11 54.79 -12.23
CA LEU A 53 8.99 53.53 -11.49
C LEU A 53 7.77 53.48 -10.55
N SER A 54 7.17 54.65 -10.25
CA SER A 54 5.91 54.72 -9.49
C SER A 54 4.63 54.63 -10.37
N LYS A 55 4.85 54.58 -11.70
CA LYS A 55 3.77 54.46 -12.70
C LYS A 55 3.96 53.23 -13.56
N ALA A 56 2.85 52.65 -14.08
CA ALA A 56 2.96 51.55 -15.01
C ALA A 56 3.86 51.87 -16.20
N PRO A 57 4.74 50.95 -16.63
CA PRO A 57 4.89 49.53 -16.26
C PRO A 57 5.78 49.24 -15.08
N TYR A 58 6.19 50.20 -14.21
CA TYR A 58 7.01 50.08 -13.03
C TYR A 58 8.44 49.51 -13.24
N VAL A 59 8.87 49.47 -14.51
CA VAL A 59 10.15 48.90 -14.93
C VAL A 59 10.82 49.81 -15.98
N CYS A 60 12.13 49.64 -16.15
CA CYS A 60 12.93 50.41 -17.11
C CYS A 60 12.98 49.77 -18.51
N ASN A 61 12.29 48.65 -18.74
CA ASN A 61 12.21 48.06 -20.07
C ASN A 61 11.56 49.05 -21.06
N GLY A 62 12.23 49.36 -22.19
CA GLY A 62 11.72 50.32 -23.18
C GLY A 62 11.79 51.80 -22.75
N CYS A 63 12.58 52.15 -21.72
CA CYS A 63 12.75 53.55 -21.33
C CYS A 63 13.73 54.26 -22.27
N ASP A 64 13.30 55.35 -22.90
CA ASP A 64 14.13 56.14 -23.85
C ASP A 64 15.41 56.70 -23.20
N LEU A 65 15.38 56.98 -21.89
CA LEU A 65 16.49 57.51 -21.14
C LEU A 65 17.37 56.43 -20.53
N LEU A 66 17.20 55.16 -20.90
CA LEU A 66 17.87 54.01 -20.26
C LEU A 66 19.39 54.17 -20.21
N ASN A 67 19.99 54.65 -21.31
CA ASN A 67 21.44 54.77 -21.45
C ASN A 67 22.03 55.97 -20.72
N SER A 68 21.26 57.01 -20.50
CA SER A 68 21.70 58.27 -19.82
C SER A 68 21.27 58.33 -18.36
N CYS A 69 20.34 57.45 -17.93
CA CYS A 69 19.84 57.42 -16.58
C CYS A 69 20.87 56.91 -15.57
N THR A 70 21.07 57.66 -14.49
CA THR A 70 21.99 57.33 -13.40
C THR A 70 21.30 56.79 -12.17
N LEU A 71 19.97 56.78 -12.13
CA LEU A 71 19.15 56.27 -11.04
C LEU A 71 19.09 54.74 -11.05
N GLU A 72 18.65 54.15 -9.95
CA GLU A 72 18.42 52.73 -9.85
C GLU A 72 17.45 52.27 -10.94
N LYS A 73 17.81 51.19 -11.61
CA LYS A 73 17.04 50.64 -12.73
C LYS A 73 16.36 49.35 -12.34
N ARG A 74 15.09 49.21 -12.66
CA ARG A 74 14.31 47.96 -12.48
C ARG A 74 14.00 47.36 -13.84
N PHE A 75 14.35 46.08 -14.05
CA PHE A 75 14.11 45.38 -15.29
C PHE A 75 13.20 44.20 -15.06
N TYR A 76 12.14 44.07 -15.84
CA TYR A 76 11.40 42.86 -15.96
C TYR A 76 12.13 41.88 -16.88
N LYS A 77 12.41 40.69 -16.39
CA LYS A 77 12.97 39.56 -17.14
C LYS A 77 11.99 38.42 -17.08
N ALA A 78 11.34 38.06 -18.19
CA ALA A 78 10.28 37.06 -18.23
C ALA A 78 10.71 35.70 -17.62
N LEU A 79 11.91 35.22 -17.96
CA LEU A 79 12.42 33.96 -17.42
C LEU A 79 12.65 34.00 -15.89
N SER A 80 13.11 35.15 -15.36
CA SER A 80 13.32 35.29 -13.91
C SER A 80 11.97 35.37 -13.18
N ALA A 81 11.03 36.13 -13.73
CA ALA A 81 9.67 36.25 -13.18
C ALA A 81 8.92 34.91 -13.23
N GLN A 82 9.09 34.14 -14.30
CA GLN A 82 8.50 32.81 -14.40
C GLN A 82 9.08 31.84 -13.36
N LYS A 83 10.40 31.86 -13.19
CA LYS A 83 11.05 31.03 -12.16
C LYS A 83 10.61 31.40 -10.75
N GLU A 84 10.51 32.68 -10.44
CA GLU A 84 10.04 33.17 -9.16
C GLU A 84 8.56 32.78 -8.92
N TYR A 85 7.72 32.97 -9.95
CA TYR A 85 6.32 32.51 -9.89
C TYR A 85 6.20 31.01 -9.63
N GLU A 86 6.98 30.20 -10.35
CA GLU A 86 6.99 28.73 -10.16
C GLU A 86 7.49 28.35 -8.77
N LEU A 87 8.52 29.04 -8.27
CA LEU A 87 9.05 28.83 -6.92
C LEU A 87 8.00 29.15 -5.86
N VAL A 88 7.41 30.35 -5.90
CA VAL A 88 6.35 30.76 -4.96
C VAL A 88 5.14 29.83 -5.04
N ARG A 89 4.73 29.46 -6.25
CA ARG A 89 3.63 28.50 -6.45
C ARG A 89 3.93 27.13 -5.89
N SER A 90 5.17 26.67 -5.98
CA SER A 90 5.64 25.41 -5.42
C SER A 90 5.72 25.47 -3.89
N GLU A 91 6.36 26.52 -3.36
CA GLU A 91 6.53 26.70 -1.91
C GLU A 91 5.21 26.92 -1.18
N SER A 92 4.28 27.70 -1.75
CA SER A 92 2.95 27.91 -1.16
C SER A 92 2.09 26.65 -1.09
N ARG A 93 2.42 25.62 -1.86
CA ARG A 93 1.77 24.31 -1.87
C ARG A 93 2.62 23.22 -1.24
N SER A 94 3.84 23.54 -0.81
CA SER A 94 4.72 22.63 -0.12
C SER A 94 4.29 22.48 1.34
N GLY A 95 4.52 21.29 1.91
CA GLY A 95 4.14 20.99 3.28
C GLY A 95 2.81 20.26 3.39
N PHE A 96 2.38 20.07 4.61
CA PHE A 96 1.18 19.31 4.95
C PHE A 96 0.19 20.26 5.62
N ASN A 97 -1.04 20.29 5.10
CA ASN A 97 -2.13 21.06 5.72
C ASN A 97 -2.72 20.25 6.88
N LEU A 98 -1.94 20.10 7.94
CA LEU A 98 -2.27 19.29 9.10
C LEU A 98 -1.63 19.92 10.34
N CYS A 99 -2.39 20.10 11.41
CA CYS A 99 -1.84 20.54 12.68
C CYS A 99 -1.20 19.37 13.45
N GLU A 100 -0.38 19.68 14.45
CA GLU A 100 0.37 18.67 15.21
C GLU A 100 -0.57 17.71 15.96
N ASP A 101 -1.67 18.20 16.46
CA ASP A 101 -2.64 17.40 17.21
C ASP A 101 -3.43 16.46 16.29
N GLU A 102 -3.83 16.93 15.10
CA GLU A 102 -4.44 16.09 14.07
C GLU A 102 -3.48 14.99 13.61
N LEU A 103 -2.20 15.32 13.43
CA LEU A 103 -1.18 14.33 13.08
C LEU A 103 -1.04 13.27 14.17
N LYS A 104 -0.97 13.66 15.44
CA LYS A 104 -0.90 12.73 16.57
C LYS A 104 -2.13 11.82 16.63
N GLN A 105 -3.31 12.38 16.39
CA GLN A 105 -4.56 11.61 16.36
C GLN A 105 -4.54 10.58 15.22
N LEU A 106 -4.17 10.98 14.00
CA LEU A 106 -4.05 10.06 12.86
C LEU A 106 -2.98 8.98 13.11
N ASP A 107 -1.82 9.36 13.63
CA ASP A 107 -0.74 8.43 13.95
C ASP A 107 -1.15 7.40 14.99
N SER A 108 -1.91 7.82 16.01
CA SER A 108 -2.38 6.93 17.09
C SER A 108 -3.33 5.82 16.59
N VAL A 109 -4.05 6.06 15.48
CA VAL A 109 -4.96 5.07 14.87
C VAL A 109 -4.25 4.28 13.79
N ILE A 110 -3.56 4.96 12.87
CA ILE A 110 -3.01 4.32 11.65
C ILE A 110 -1.76 3.49 11.95
N SER A 111 -0.83 4.01 12.75
CA SER A 111 0.47 3.36 12.94
C SER A 111 0.44 2.01 13.65
N PRO A 112 -0.34 1.80 14.72
CA PRO A 112 -0.43 0.47 15.34
C PRO A 112 -0.99 -0.57 14.38
N LEU A 113 -2.00 -0.22 13.58
CA LEU A 113 -2.64 -1.13 12.64
C LEU A 113 -1.73 -1.47 11.45
N LEU A 114 -0.95 -0.48 10.95
CA LEU A 114 0.11 -0.73 9.96
C LEU A 114 1.18 -1.68 10.50
N LYS A 115 1.59 -1.49 11.77
CA LYS A 115 2.55 -2.37 12.43
C LYS A 115 2.00 -3.79 12.61
N ASN A 116 0.69 -3.97 12.67
CA ASN A 116 0.02 -5.28 12.65
C ASN A 116 -0.09 -5.89 11.24
N GLY A 117 0.42 -5.22 10.20
CA GLY A 117 0.43 -5.71 8.82
C GLY A 117 -0.86 -5.45 8.04
N GLN A 118 -1.75 -4.59 8.54
CA GLN A 118 -2.94 -4.14 7.82
C GLN A 118 -2.56 -3.13 6.73
N SER A 119 -3.31 -3.08 5.63
CA SER A 119 -3.13 -2.06 4.59
C SER A 119 -3.80 -0.74 4.98
N ILE A 120 -3.32 0.38 4.45
CA ILE A 120 -3.95 1.70 4.62
C ILE A 120 -5.42 1.63 4.19
N HIS A 121 -5.72 0.99 3.07
CA HIS A 121 -7.11 0.83 2.59
C HIS A 121 -8.02 0.19 3.65
N HIS A 122 -7.61 -0.96 4.20
CA HIS A 122 -8.40 -1.66 5.23
C HIS A 122 -8.59 -0.81 6.50
N ILE A 123 -7.53 -0.11 6.92
CA ILE A 123 -7.57 0.77 8.10
C ILE A 123 -8.59 1.90 7.90
N LEU A 124 -8.55 2.56 6.74
CA LEU A 124 -9.48 3.66 6.44
C LEU A 124 -10.91 3.17 6.31
N ALA A 125 -11.14 2.05 5.62
CA ALA A 125 -12.47 1.47 5.45
C ALA A 125 -13.18 1.19 6.79
N ASN A 126 -12.40 0.78 7.81
CA ASN A 126 -12.94 0.40 9.13
C ASN A 126 -12.86 1.51 10.21
N ASN A 127 -12.27 2.68 9.91
CA ASN A 127 -12.09 3.78 10.87
C ASN A 127 -12.47 5.15 10.27
N GLN A 128 -13.50 5.21 9.43
CA GLN A 128 -13.94 6.44 8.77
C GLN A 128 -14.38 7.54 9.75
N ASP A 129 -14.84 7.15 10.94
CA ASP A 129 -15.21 8.06 12.03
C ASP A 129 -14.02 8.76 12.69
N LYS A 130 -12.81 8.19 12.60
CA LYS A 130 -11.59 8.67 13.27
C LYS A 130 -10.54 9.24 12.32
N ILE A 131 -10.66 8.94 11.02
CA ILE A 131 -9.66 9.30 10.01
C ILE A 131 -10.28 10.28 9.02
N SER A 132 -9.80 11.52 9.03
CA SER A 132 -10.30 12.61 8.19
C SER A 132 -9.61 12.75 6.83
N CYS A 133 -8.61 11.92 6.53
CA CYS A 133 -7.86 11.99 5.28
C CYS A 133 -8.19 10.85 4.30
N CYS A 134 -8.03 11.10 3.00
CA CYS A 134 -8.20 10.06 2.00
C CYS A 134 -6.98 9.12 1.93
N GLU A 135 -7.15 7.96 1.31
CA GLU A 135 -6.13 6.93 1.18
C GLU A 135 -4.82 7.45 0.57
N LYS A 136 -4.91 8.23 -0.51
CA LYS A 136 -3.73 8.83 -1.17
C LYS A 136 -2.96 9.75 -0.22
N THR A 137 -3.66 10.54 0.58
CA THR A 137 -3.05 11.43 1.58
C THR A 137 -2.35 10.64 2.67
N ALA A 138 -2.97 9.57 3.17
CA ALA A 138 -2.36 8.70 4.17
C ALA A 138 -1.07 8.04 3.66
N TYR A 139 -1.02 7.61 2.38
CA TYR A 139 0.22 7.13 1.76
C TYR A 139 1.29 8.22 1.67
N ILE A 140 0.94 9.46 1.32
CA ILE A 140 1.89 10.59 1.28
C ILE A 140 2.45 10.85 2.67
N TYR A 141 1.62 10.86 3.71
CA TYR A 141 2.08 11.07 5.09
C TYR A 141 3.02 9.97 5.56
N ALA A 142 2.71 8.72 5.26
CA ALA A 142 3.56 7.59 5.57
C ALA A 142 4.90 7.63 4.80
N ASP A 143 4.88 7.94 3.49
CA ASP A 143 6.08 8.07 2.66
C ASP A 143 6.97 9.24 3.11
N SER A 144 6.38 10.30 3.64
CA SER A 144 7.08 11.48 4.17
C SER A 144 7.60 11.28 5.60
N GLY A 145 7.33 10.12 6.22
CA GLY A 145 7.79 9.80 7.56
C GLY A 145 7.08 10.56 8.69
N LEU A 146 5.86 11.06 8.44
CA LEU A 146 5.06 11.76 9.45
C LEU A 146 4.48 10.82 10.50
N PHE A 147 4.25 9.55 10.14
CA PHE A 147 3.76 8.53 11.05
C PHE A 147 4.90 7.81 11.78
N SER A 148 4.61 7.27 12.96
CA SER A 148 5.54 6.42 13.71
C SER A 148 5.71 5.02 13.07
N ALA A 149 4.76 4.57 12.25
CA ALA A 149 4.94 3.45 11.34
C ALA A 149 5.75 3.88 10.12
N ARG A 150 6.62 2.99 9.65
CA ARG A 150 7.49 3.25 8.50
C ARG A 150 7.03 2.47 7.27
N ASN A 151 7.55 2.85 6.11
CA ASN A 151 7.28 2.16 4.84
C ASN A 151 7.51 0.64 4.88
N ILE A 152 8.46 0.17 5.68
CA ILE A 152 8.73 -1.26 5.87
C ILE A 152 7.59 -2.00 6.58
N ASP A 153 6.77 -1.30 7.36
CA ASP A 153 5.61 -1.88 8.04
C ASP A 153 4.43 -2.13 7.10
N MET A 154 4.43 -1.47 5.93
CA MET A 154 3.37 -1.61 4.94
C MET A 154 3.43 -2.94 4.20
N PRO A 155 2.28 -3.62 4.00
CA PRO A 155 2.21 -4.81 3.17
C PRO A 155 2.69 -4.51 1.74
N ARG A 156 3.48 -5.42 1.18
CA ARG A 156 3.97 -5.37 -0.23
C ARG A 156 4.91 -4.21 -0.59
N LYS A 157 5.33 -3.35 0.34
CA LYS A 157 6.27 -2.26 0.03
C LYS A 157 7.67 -2.79 -0.32
N VAL A 158 8.11 -3.85 0.36
CA VAL A 158 9.37 -4.54 0.06
C VAL A 158 9.08 -5.86 -0.65
N ARG A 159 9.49 -5.98 -1.91
CA ARG A 159 9.37 -7.21 -2.69
C ARG A 159 10.75 -7.70 -3.12
N PHE A 160 11.08 -8.94 -2.77
CA PHE A 160 12.26 -9.60 -3.32
C PHE A 160 11.94 -10.16 -4.70
N LYS A 161 12.82 -9.89 -5.67
CA LYS A 161 12.71 -10.49 -7.00
C LYS A 161 12.92 -12.02 -6.87
N PRO A 162 11.95 -12.86 -7.19
CA PRO A 162 12.09 -14.30 -7.06
C PRO A 162 13.21 -14.78 -7.99
N ARG A 163 14.08 -15.65 -7.49
CA ARG A 163 15.08 -16.33 -8.34
C ARG A 163 14.35 -17.32 -9.23
N LYS A 164 14.59 -17.25 -10.55
CA LYS A 164 14.10 -18.25 -11.50
C LYS A 164 14.72 -19.60 -11.14
N LYS A 165 13.92 -20.54 -10.65
CA LYS A 165 14.33 -21.95 -10.51
C LYS A 165 14.06 -22.66 -11.82
N LYS A 166 15.00 -23.51 -12.28
CA LYS A 166 14.74 -24.46 -13.36
C LYS A 166 13.70 -25.44 -12.84
N SER A 167 12.55 -25.53 -13.49
CA SER A 167 11.54 -26.54 -13.19
C SER A 167 12.07 -27.92 -13.59
N VAL A 168 12.15 -28.84 -12.64
CA VAL A 168 12.35 -30.26 -12.95
C VAL A 168 10.96 -30.82 -13.25
N PRO A 169 10.72 -31.43 -14.41
CA PRO A 169 9.42 -32.02 -14.70
C PRO A 169 9.17 -33.19 -13.73
N LEU A 170 8.12 -33.02 -12.92
CA LEU A 170 7.62 -34.09 -12.04
C LEU A 170 6.91 -35.14 -12.91
N LYS A 171 7.28 -36.42 -12.73
CA LYS A 171 6.50 -37.54 -13.25
C LYS A 171 5.29 -37.70 -12.37
N VAL A 172 4.12 -37.38 -12.88
CA VAL A 172 2.85 -37.51 -12.16
C VAL A 172 2.10 -38.70 -12.75
N ASP A 173 1.57 -39.55 -11.89
CA ASP A 173 0.61 -40.58 -12.32
C ASP A 173 -0.63 -39.87 -12.88
N LYS A 174 -1.01 -40.23 -14.10
CA LYS A 174 -2.13 -39.62 -14.81
C LYS A 174 -3.40 -40.47 -14.78
N SER A 175 -3.35 -41.67 -14.24
CA SER A 175 -4.50 -42.59 -14.24
C SER A 175 -5.69 -42.04 -13.46
N CYS A 176 -5.45 -41.41 -12.32
CA CYS A 176 -6.48 -40.77 -11.49
C CYS A 176 -7.18 -39.57 -12.15
N ARG A 177 -6.63 -39.05 -13.27
CA ARG A 177 -7.12 -37.83 -13.96
C ARG A 177 -7.95 -38.10 -15.21
N ILE A 178 -8.15 -39.34 -15.55
CA ILE A 178 -9.01 -39.71 -16.69
C ILE A 178 -10.43 -39.26 -16.41
N GLY A 179 -11.00 -38.42 -17.28
CA GLY A 179 -12.30 -37.80 -17.09
C GLY A 179 -12.38 -36.71 -16.00
N ARG A 180 -11.21 -36.22 -15.53
CA ARG A 180 -11.09 -35.17 -14.49
C ARG A 180 -10.09 -34.07 -14.87
N THR A 181 -9.87 -33.88 -16.17
CA THR A 181 -8.98 -32.82 -16.69
C THR A 181 -9.60 -31.44 -16.49
N TYR A 182 -8.81 -30.38 -16.69
CA TYR A 182 -9.33 -29.00 -16.63
C TYR A 182 -10.38 -28.73 -17.74
N ASP A 183 -10.29 -29.40 -18.89
CA ASP A 183 -11.30 -29.29 -19.93
C ASP A 183 -12.61 -30.00 -19.50
N ASP A 184 -12.52 -31.15 -18.84
CA ASP A 184 -13.68 -31.82 -18.24
C ASP A 184 -14.33 -30.93 -17.15
N TYR A 185 -13.52 -30.23 -16.33
CA TYR A 185 -13.99 -29.23 -15.37
C TYR A 185 -14.78 -28.10 -16.05
N LYS A 186 -14.24 -27.53 -17.15
CA LYS A 186 -14.94 -26.47 -17.89
C LYS A 186 -16.30 -26.95 -18.41
N LEU A 187 -16.33 -28.13 -18.99
CA LEU A 187 -17.58 -28.75 -19.50
C LEU A 187 -18.59 -28.98 -18.37
N TYR A 188 -18.11 -29.52 -17.25
CA TYR A 188 -18.96 -29.76 -16.09
C TYR A 188 -19.49 -28.44 -15.51
N ARG A 189 -18.65 -27.41 -15.43
CA ARG A 189 -18.99 -26.08 -14.98
C ARG A 189 -19.99 -25.37 -15.89
N MET A 190 -19.88 -25.54 -17.22
CA MET A 190 -20.83 -24.98 -18.18
C MET A 190 -22.25 -25.58 -18.00
N ASN A 191 -22.33 -26.86 -17.68
CA ASN A 191 -23.60 -27.56 -17.41
C ASN A 191 -24.16 -27.27 -16.00
N ASN A 192 -23.30 -26.82 -15.07
CA ASN A 192 -23.64 -26.56 -13.68
C ASN A 192 -23.07 -25.21 -13.19
N PRO A 193 -23.49 -24.08 -13.75
CA PRO A 193 -22.83 -22.77 -13.53
C PRO A 193 -23.00 -22.25 -12.10
N SER A 194 -24.04 -22.69 -11.37
CA SER A 194 -24.34 -22.22 -10.02
C SER A 194 -23.61 -22.98 -8.91
N LEU A 195 -22.99 -24.13 -9.22
CA LEU A 195 -22.28 -24.90 -8.19
C LEU A 195 -21.07 -24.11 -7.64
N PRO A 196 -20.90 -24.01 -6.33
CA PRO A 196 -19.70 -23.44 -5.75
C PRO A 196 -18.49 -24.32 -6.03
N VAL A 197 -17.31 -23.67 -6.05
CA VAL A 197 -16.03 -24.34 -6.27
C VAL A 197 -15.14 -24.15 -5.05
N ALA A 198 -14.53 -25.25 -4.59
CA ALA A 198 -13.44 -25.23 -3.63
C ALA A 198 -12.12 -25.55 -4.33
N GLU A 199 -11.15 -24.65 -4.24
CA GLU A 199 -9.77 -24.87 -4.74
C GLU A 199 -8.95 -25.52 -3.64
N LEU A 200 -8.27 -26.62 -3.98
CA LEU A 200 -7.41 -27.39 -3.07
C LEU A 200 -5.95 -27.14 -3.41
N ASP A 201 -5.13 -26.87 -2.40
CA ASP A 201 -3.69 -26.67 -2.58
C ASP A 201 -2.91 -27.05 -1.32
N SER A 202 -1.61 -27.25 -1.43
CA SER A 202 -0.72 -27.52 -0.31
C SER A 202 0.29 -26.40 -0.08
N VAL A 203 0.47 -26.00 1.17
CA VAL A 203 1.47 -25.01 1.55
C VAL A 203 2.60 -25.71 2.30
N GLU A 204 3.75 -25.87 1.63
CA GLU A 204 4.95 -26.48 2.22
C GLU A 204 5.75 -25.45 3.03
N GLY A 205 6.26 -25.88 4.18
CA GLY A 205 7.25 -25.17 4.98
C GLY A 205 8.67 -25.56 4.58
N ILE A 206 9.31 -26.37 5.41
CA ILE A 206 10.58 -27.05 5.09
C ILE A 206 10.28 -28.29 4.25
N LYS A 207 11.20 -28.63 3.36
CA LYS A 207 11.03 -29.81 2.49
C LYS A 207 11.05 -31.11 3.33
N GLY A 208 10.00 -31.92 3.18
CA GLY A 208 9.86 -33.18 3.90
C GLY A 208 9.36 -33.04 5.34
N GLY A 209 9.00 -31.84 5.78
CA GLY A 209 8.31 -31.61 7.04
C GLY A 209 6.79 -31.56 6.88
N SER A 210 6.12 -31.14 7.96
CA SER A 210 4.67 -30.93 7.96
C SER A 210 4.23 -29.92 6.89
N VAL A 211 3.00 -30.10 6.37
CA VAL A 211 2.41 -29.29 5.32
C VAL A 211 1.00 -28.86 5.70
N LEU A 212 0.52 -27.76 5.13
CA LEU A 212 -0.88 -27.37 5.26
C LEU A 212 -1.65 -27.81 4.00
N LEU A 213 -2.78 -28.48 4.19
CA LEU A 213 -3.84 -28.54 3.18
C LEU A 213 -4.63 -27.24 3.28
N THR A 214 -4.77 -26.52 2.18
CA THR A 214 -5.62 -25.33 2.10
C THR A 214 -6.82 -25.63 1.21
N ILE A 215 -8.00 -25.26 1.69
CA ILE A 215 -9.28 -25.37 0.97
C ILE A 215 -9.83 -23.96 0.83
N HIS A 216 -9.85 -23.45 -0.38
CA HIS A 216 -10.30 -22.09 -0.68
C HIS A 216 -11.66 -22.08 -1.38
N PHE A 217 -12.67 -21.53 -0.73
CA PHE A 217 -13.99 -21.34 -1.32
C PHE A 217 -13.96 -20.10 -2.23
N VAL A 218 -14.03 -20.31 -3.53
CA VAL A 218 -13.84 -19.27 -4.55
C VAL A 218 -14.81 -18.11 -4.40
N LEU A 219 -16.10 -18.41 -4.15
CA LEU A 219 -17.17 -17.40 -4.10
C LEU A 219 -17.04 -16.47 -2.86
N PRO A 220 -17.00 -16.98 -1.60
CA PRO A 220 -16.84 -16.13 -0.42
C PRO A 220 -15.40 -15.75 -0.15
N LYS A 221 -14.42 -16.31 -0.88
CA LYS A 221 -12.97 -16.17 -0.67
C LYS A 221 -12.50 -16.61 0.72
N LEU A 222 -13.31 -17.40 1.43
CA LEU A 222 -12.92 -17.99 2.70
C LEU A 222 -11.97 -19.16 2.47
N GLN A 223 -11.00 -19.32 3.34
CA GLN A 223 -10.03 -20.42 3.27
C GLN A 223 -9.94 -21.15 4.59
N LEU A 224 -9.93 -22.48 4.52
CA LEU A 224 -9.55 -23.37 5.61
C LEU A 224 -8.09 -23.79 5.45
N ALA A 225 -7.43 -24.14 6.54
CA ALA A 225 -6.09 -24.71 6.52
C ALA A 225 -5.98 -25.82 7.59
N PHE A 226 -5.47 -26.97 7.17
CA PHE A 226 -5.31 -28.15 8.01
C PHE A 226 -3.85 -28.57 8.03
N LEU A 227 -3.30 -28.72 9.22
CA LEU A 227 -1.92 -29.19 9.43
C LEU A 227 -1.86 -30.71 9.21
N ARG A 228 -0.91 -31.16 8.36
CA ARG A 228 -0.66 -32.56 8.05
C ARG A 228 0.80 -32.89 8.33
N GLU A 229 1.05 -34.06 8.92
CA GLU A 229 2.43 -34.52 9.20
C GLU A 229 3.16 -34.96 7.93
N ALA A 230 2.43 -35.49 6.94
CA ALA A 230 2.97 -35.97 5.67
C ALA A 230 2.21 -35.38 4.48
N ASN A 231 2.88 -35.23 3.34
CA ASN A 231 2.27 -34.76 2.10
C ASN A 231 1.85 -35.98 1.23
N ASP A 232 0.84 -36.71 1.71
CA ASP A 232 0.28 -37.91 1.06
C ASP A 232 -1.22 -37.76 0.81
N SER A 233 -1.79 -38.67 -0.01
CA SER A 233 -3.20 -38.64 -0.35
C SER A 233 -4.10 -39.09 0.80
N LYS A 234 -3.60 -39.97 1.66
CA LYS A 234 -4.39 -40.46 2.81
C LYS A 234 -4.72 -39.33 3.78
N SER A 235 -3.74 -38.50 4.12
CA SER A 235 -3.97 -37.35 5.03
C SER A 235 -4.95 -36.33 4.45
N VAL A 236 -5.09 -36.23 3.13
CA VAL A 236 -6.12 -35.40 2.47
C VAL A 236 -7.49 -36.05 2.60
N THR A 237 -7.62 -37.34 2.29
CA THR A 237 -8.90 -38.05 2.41
C THR A 237 -9.39 -38.09 3.84
N ASP A 238 -8.51 -38.34 4.83
CA ASP A 238 -8.83 -38.31 6.27
C ASP A 238 -9.44 -36.96 6.70
N ILE A 239 -8.92 -35.83 6.15
CA ILE A 239 -9.48 -34.48 6.40
C ILE A 239 -10.86 -34.32 5.78
N PHE A 240 -11.09 -34.82 4.55
CA PHE A 240 -12.40 -34.76 3.92
C PHE A 240 -13.42 -35.64 4.62
N ASP A 241 -13.02 -36.78 5.14
CA ASP A 241 -13.88 -37.68 5.96
C ASP A 241 -14.25 -36.97 7.27
N HIS A 242 -13.29 -36.38 7.96
CA HIS A 242 -13.56 -35.59 9.16
C HIS A 242 -14.51 -34.41 8.90
N LEU A 243 -14.32 -33.67 7.79
CA LEU A 243 -15.22 -32.59 7.41
C LEU A 243 -16.62 -33.09 7.08
N TYR A 244 -16.71 -34.27 6.47
CA TYR A 244 -18.01 -34.89 6.17
C TYR A 244 -18.75 -35.32 7.44
N GLU A 245 -18.07 -35.94 8.39
CA GLU A 245 -18.62 -36.28 9.70
C GLU A 245 -19.09 -35.04 10.47
N LEU A 246 -18.29 -33.99 10.46
CA LEU A 246 -18.55 -32.71 11.15
C LEU A 246 -19.78 -31.98 10.60
N LEU A 247 -19.89 -31.90 9.27
CA LEU A 247 -20.88 -31.09 8.57
C LEU A 247 -22.18 -31.85 8.27
N GLY A 248 -22.11 -33.18 8.16
CA GLY A 248 -23.17 -34.02 7.61
C GLY A 248 -23.30 -33.87 6.09
N PHE A 249 -24.06 -34.79 5.48
CA PHE A 249 -24.23 -34.90 4.02
C PHE A 249 -24.68 -33.58 3.37
N ASP A 250 -25.73 -32.96 3.89
CA ASP A 250 -26.37 -31.80 3.27
C ASP A 250 -25.43 -30.57 3.24
N ASN A 251 -24.78 -30.28 4.36
CA ASN A 251 -23.85 -29.14 4.43
C ASN A 251 -22.57 -29.43 3.65
N PHE A 252 -22.04 -30.64 3.71
CA PHE A 252 -20.85 -31.02 2.97
C PHE A 252 -21.04 -30.90 1.46
N THR A 253 -22.14 -31.50 0.93
CA THR A 253 -22.45 -31.44 -0.52
C THR A 253 -22.76 -30.01 -0.98
N LYS A 254 -23.30 -29.16 -0.10
CA LYS A 254 -23.53 -27.75 -0.37
C LYS A 254 -22.19 -26.96 -0.47
N LEU A 255 -21.19 -27.31 0.33
CA LEU A 255 -19.89 -26.61 0.38
C LEU A 255 -18.88 -27.14 -0.64
N PHE A 256 -18.87 -28.47 -0.84
CA PHE A 256 -17.86 -29.18 -1.64
C PHE A 256 -18.46 -29.93 -2.86
N PRO A 257 -19.45 -29.38 -3.57
CA PRO A 257 -19.99 -30.10 -4.73
C PRO A 257 -18.97 -30.24 -5.84
N LEU A 258 -17.96 -29.34 -5.87
CA LEU A 258 -16.94 -29.27 -6.92
C LEU A 258 -15.62 -28.82 -6.35
N CYS A 259 -14.61 -29.68 -6.42
CA CYS A 259 -13.25 -29.44 -5.99
C CYS A 259 -12.30 -29.34 -7.18
N LEU A 260 -11.40 -28.34 -7.18
CA LEU A 260 -10.36 -28.17 -8.18
C LEU A 260 -8.98 -28.26 -7.49
N ALA A 261 -8.24 -29.34 -7.78
CA ALA A 261 -6.93 -29.61 -7.21
C ALA A 261 -5.79 -29.31 -8.22
N ASP A 262 -4.58 -29.16 -7.71
CA ASP A 262 -3.41 -29.21 -8.58
C ASP A 262 -3.00 -30.65 -8.91
N ASN A 263 -1.82 -30.77 -9.55
CA ASN A 263 -1.29 -32.06 -9.97
C ASN A 263 -0.36 -32.70 -8.92
N GLY A 264 -0.48 -32.33 -7.64
CA GLY A 264 0.29 -32.91 -6.53
C GLY A 264 -0.02 -34.40 -6.32
N THR A 265 0.94 -35.13 -5.76
CA THR A 265 0.78 -36.56 -5.41
C THR A 265 -0.22 -36.74 -4.26
N GLU A 266 -0.39 -35.73 -3.42
CA GLU A 266 -1.35 -35.69 -2.34
C GLU A 266 -2.82 -35.70 -2.80
N PHE A 267 -3.07 -35.32 -4.04
CA PHE A 267 -4.41 -35.37 -4.64
C PHE A 267 -4.58 -36.56 -5.62
N SER A 268 -3.78 -37.62 -5.46
CA SER A 268 -3.81 -38.79 -6.36
C SER A 268 -4.98 -39.76 -6.07
N ASP A 269 -5.70 -39.57 -4.98
CA ASP A 269 -6.89 -40.34 -4.63
C ASP A 269 -8.16 -39.47 -4.70
N PRO A 270 -8.67 -39.16 -5.91
CA PRO A 270 -9.93 -38.43 -6.05
C PRO A 270 -11.14 -39.21 -5.52
N PHE A 271 -11.07 -40.55 -5.59
CA PHE A 271 -12.20 -41.37 -5.17
C PHE A 271 -12.46 -41.27 -3.66
N GLY A 272 -11.40 -41.26 -2.83
CA GLY A 272 -11.52 -41.04 -1.41
C GLY A 272 -12.08 -39.67 -1.02
N ILE A 273 -11.95 -38.64 -1.90
CA ILE A 273 -12.60 -37.35 -1.69
C ILE A 273 -14.06 -37.35 -2.18
N GLU A 274 -14.32 -37.97 -3.35
CA GLU A 274 -15.62 -37.93 -4.02
C GLU A 274 -16.69 -38.82 -3.40
N VAL A 275 -16.29 -39.91 -2.72
CA VAL A 275 -17.20 -40.96 -2.26
C VAL A 275 -17.00 -41.20 -0.76
N ASP A 276 -18.08 -41.37 -0.02
CA ASP A 276 -18.01 -41.71 1.39
C ASP A 276 -17.84 -43.24 1.63
N SER A 277 -17.79 -43.67 2.90
CA SER A 277 -17.63 -45.06 3.29
C SER A 277 -18.78 -45.99 2.80
N ASP A 278 -19.94 -45.41 2.56
CA ASP A 278 -21.14 -46.13 2.12
C ASP A 278 -21.29 -46.16 0.59
N GLY A 279 -20.34 -45.59 -0.14
CA GLY A 279 -20.33 -45.52 -1.59
C GLY A 279 -21.20 -44.39 -2.17
N VAL A 280 -21.62 -43.43 -1.34
CA VAL A 280 -22.43 -42.29 -1.78
C VAL A 280 -21.51 -41.18 -2.32
N ILE A 281 -21.87 -40.63 -3.47
CA ILE A 281 -21.11 -39.52 -4.07
C ILE A 281 -21.42 -38.26 -3.30
N ARG A 282 -20.38 -37.65 -2.70
CA ARG A 282 -20.44 -36.44 -1.88
C ARG A 282 -19.77 -35.22 -2.54
N SER A 283 -18.90 -35.42 -3.57
CA SER A 283 -18.15 -34.35 -4.24
C SER A 283 -17.78 -34.75 -5.67
N ARG A 284 -17.19 -33.82 -6.42
CA ARG A 284 -16.51 -34.06 -7.71
C ARG A 284 -15.16 -33.34 -7.74
N VAL A 285 -14.12 -34.07 -8.09
CA VAL A 285 -12.74 -33.57 -8.13
C VAL A 285 -12.25 -33.44 -9.56
N PHE A 286 -11.69 -32.29 -9.90
CA PHE A 286 -11.02 -32.03 -11.17
C PHE A 286 -9.60 -31.48 -10.92
N TYR A 287 -8.76 -31.56 -11.94
CA TYR A 287 -7.37 -31.16 -11.86
C TYR A 287 -7.02 -30.05 -12.84
N CYS A 288 -6.21 -29.10 -12.35
CA CYS A 288 -5.61 -28.08 -13.21
C CYS A 288 -4.60 -28.68 -14.20
N ASP A 289 -4.33 -27.98 -15.29
CA ASP A 289 -3.25 -28.33 -16.18
C ASP A 289 -1.89 -28.14 -15.50
N PRO A 290 -0.89 -28.98 -15.82
CA PRO A 290 0.45 -28.81 -15.28
C PRO A 290 1.04 -27.44 -15.63
N SER A 291 1.64 -26.77 -14.63
CA SER A 291 2.28 -25.46 -14.79
C SER A 291 1.35 -24.32 -15.24
N SER A 292 0.06 -24.41 -14.95
CA SER A 292 -0.96 -23.42 -15.29
C SER A 292 -1.48 -22.66 -14.04
N PRO A 293 -0.66 -21.81 -13.40
CA PRO A 293 -0.99 -21.18 -12.10
C PRO A 293 -2.27 -20.31 -12.17
N GLY A 294 -2.58 -19.73 -13.31
CA GLY A 294 -3.77 -18.91 -13.49
C GLY A 294 -5.11 -19.66 -13.32
N GLN A 295 -5.11 -20.99 -13.31
CA GLN A 295 -6.33 -21.80 -13.14
C GLN A 295 -6.79 -21.89 -11.68
N LYS A 296 -5.90 -21.64 -10.70
CA LYS A 296 -6.17 -21.56 -9.25
C LYS A 296 -5.72 -20.21 -8.65
N GLY A 297 -5.91 -19.12 -9.38
CA GLY A 297 -5.42 -17.82 -8.96
C GLY A 297 -6.00 -17.30 -7.64
N ALA A 298 -7.18 -17.74 -7.25
CA ALA A 298 -7.83 -17.30 -6.02
C ALA A 298 -7.13 -17.88 -4.78
N CYS A 299 -6.80 -19.16 -4.80
CA CYS A 299 -6.06 -19.83 -3.72
C CYS A 299 -4.63 -19.25 -3.58
N GLU A 300 -3.90 -19.08 -4.70
CA GLU A 300 -2.54 -18.54 -4.70
C GLU A 300 -2.46 -17.13 -4.11
N ASN A 301 -3.42 -16.26 -4.43
CA ASN A 301 -3.51 -14.92 -3.85
C ASN A 301 -3.71 -14.96 -2.33
N ASN A 302 -4.47 -15.92 -1.85
CA ASN A 302 -4.73 -16.06 -0.41
C ASN A 302 -3.52 -16.64 0.34
N HIS A 303 -2.68 -17.47 -0.31
CA HIS A 303 -1.43 -17.95 0.26
C HIS A 303 -0.45 -16.82 0.58
N GLU A 304 -0.55 -15.65 -0.07
CA GLU A 304 0.25 -14.49 0.31
C GLU A 304 -0.01 -14.06 1.76
N PHE A 305 -1.24 -14.15 2.24
CA PHE A 305 -1.55 -13.82 3.63
C PHE A 305 -0.96 -14.85 4.60
N ILE A 306 -1.06 -16.14 4.27
CA ILE A 306 -0.40 -17.19 5.06
C ILE A 306 1.11 -16.91 5.13
N ARG A 307 1.72 -16.53 4.01
CA ARG A 307 3.18 -16.27 3.94
C ARG A 307 3.62 -14.98 4.63
N ARG A 308 2.72 -14.07 4.95
CA ARG A 308 3.02 -12.91 5.82
C ARG A 308 3.15 -13.33 7.29
N ILE A 309 2.37 -14.32 7.71
CA ILE A 309 2.35 -14.82 9.09
C ILE A 309 3.38 -15.95 9.26
N ILE A 310 3.39 -16.90 8.33
CA ILE A 310 4.33 -18.00 8.29
C ILE A 310 5.23 -17.86 7.05
N PRO A 311 6.46 -17.32 7.19
CA PRO A 311 7.38 -17.17 6.07
C PRO A 311 7.75 -18.51 5.41
N LYS A 312 8.24 -18.45 4.17
CA LYS A 312 8.75 -19.63 3.47
C LYS A 312 9.93 -20.24 4.25
N PHE A 313 10.04 -21.55 4.22
CA PHE A 313 11.08 -22.33 4.92
C PHE A 313 10.95 -22.39 6.44
N THR A 314 9.79 -21.99 6.98
CA THR A 314 9.45 -22.22 8.38
C THR A 314 9.03 -23.69 8.56
N ASP A 315 9.46 -24.33 9.64
CA ASP A 315 8.95 -25.65 10.01
C ASP A 315 7.50 -25.53 10.50
N LEU A 316 6.58 -26.16 9.78
CA LEU A 316 5.16 -26.13 10.13
C LEU A 316 4.85 -27.07 11.31
N GLY A 317 5.68 -28.07 11.55
CA GLY A 317 5.51 -29.02 12.66
C GLY A 317 5.67 -28.39 14.05
N GLN A 318 6.17 -27.16 14.13
CA GLN A 318 6.22 -26.42 15.41
C GLN A 318 4.87 -25.85 15.86
N TYR A 319 3.86 -25.83 14.95
CA TYR A 319 2.54 -25.27 15.24
C TYR A 319 1.52 -26.38 15.51
N ALA A 320 0.56 -26.07 16.37
CA ALA A 320 -0.63 -26.90 16.57
C ALA A 320 -1.74 -26.45 15.61
N GLN A 321 -2.74 -27.34 15.34
CA GLN A 321 -3.90 -26.99 14.52
C GLN A 321 -4.66 -25.76 15.05
N ALA A 322 -4.73 -25.57 16.36
CA ALA A 322 -5.37 -24.41 16.97
C ALA A 322 -4.70 -23.08 16.59
N GLU A 323 -3.38 -23.05 16.41
CA GLU A 323 -2.64 -21.87 15.96
C GLU A 323 -2.88 -21.60 14.46
N ILE A 324 -3.00 -22.68 13.67
CA ILE A 324 -3.38 -22.57 12.25
C ILE A 324 -4.81 -22.03 12.13
N ASN A 325 -5.73 -22.49 12.96
CA ASN A 325 -7.11 -21.99 12.99
C ASN A 325 -7.13 -20.50 13.37
N LEU A 326 -6.39 -20.08 14.41
CA LEU A 326 -6.25 -18.66 14.78
C LEU A 326 -5.73 -17.82 13.61
N MET A 327 -4.71 -18.29 12.91
CA MET A 327 -4.18 -17.62 11.71
C MET A 327 -5.28 -17.45 10.65
N MET A 328 -6.06 -18.50 10.41
CA MET A 328 -7.14 -18.46 9.42
C MET A 328 -8.28 -17.55 9.86
N ASP A 329 -8.62 -17.45 11.13
CA ASP A 329 -9.59 -16.51 11.67
C ASP A 329 -9.18 -15.05 11.35
N HIS A 330 -7.92 -14.69 11.56
CA HIS A 330 -7.40 -13.36 11.19
C HIS A 330 -7.45 -13.12 9.68
N ILE A 331 -7.04 -14.10 8.86
CA ILE A 331 -7.05 -13.98 7.41
C ILE A 331 -8.48 -13.88 6.86
N ASN A 332 -9.40 -14.69 7.37
CA ASN A 332 -10.80 -14.73 6.92
C ASN A 332 -11.61 -13.52 7.41
N SER A 333 -11.19 -12.88 8.49
CA SER A 333 -11.83 -11.66 9.00
C SER A 333 -11.31 -10.38 8.33
N TYR A 334 -10.25 -10.48 7.53
CA TYR A 334 -9.65 -9.32 6.87
C TYR A 334 -10.44 -8.88 5.64
N GLY A 335 -10.94 -7.63 5.64
CA GLY A 335 -11.75 -7.06 4.55
C GLY A 335 -11.00 -7.03 3.20
N ARG A 336 -11.74 -7.30 2.13
CA ARG A 336 -11.22 -7.39 0.76
C ARG A 336 -11.90 -6.33 -0.13
N PRO A 337 -11.13 -5.46 -0.83
CA PRO A 337 -11.72 -4.49 -1.76
C PRO A 337 -12.62 -5.13 -2.82
N GLU A 338 -12.22 -6.30 -3.33
CA GLU A 338 -13.00 -7.04 -4.32
C GLU A 338 -14.30 -7.67 -3.79
N LEU A 339 -14.51 -7.67 -2.47
CA LEU A 339 -15.77 -8.06 -1.81
C LEU A 339 -16.55 -6.83 -1.30
N GLY A 340 -16.21 -5.61 -1.79
CA GLY A 340 -16.80 -4.36 -1.29
C GLY A 340 -16.43 -4.09 0.17
N ASP A 341 -15.18 -4.33 0.52
CA ASP A 341 -14.57 -4.18 1.85
C ASP A 341 -15.10 -5.15 2.92
N LYS A 342 -15.99 -6.06 2.55
CA LYS A 342 -16.40 -7.15 3.43
C LYS A 342 -15.30 -8.19 3.57
N SER A 343 -15.32 -8.89 4.70
CA SER A 343 -14.42 -10.01 4.96
C SER A 343 -14.92 -11.29 4.31
N PRO A 344 -14.04 -12.26 4.00
CA PRO A 344 -14.41 -13.61 3.61
C PRO A 344 -15.36 -14.28 4.61
N TYR A 345 -15.18 -14.04 5.92
CA TYR A 345 -16.11 -14.51 6.96
C TYR A 345 -17.53 -14.00 6.73
N GLU A 346 -17.73 -12.69 6.53
CA GLU A 346 -19.04 -12.08 6.30
C GLU A 346 -19.68 -12.56 5.00
N MET A 347 -18.87 -12.77 3.96
CA MET A 347 -19.38 -13.32 2.70
C MET A 347 -19.79 -14.78 2.85
N PHE A 348 -19.03 -15.58 3.60
CA PHE A 348 -19.38 -16.97 3.86
C PHE A 348 -20.65 -17.07 4.71
N GLU A 349 -20.76 -16.26 5.77
CA GLU A 349 -21.97 -16.15 6.58
C GLU A 349 -23.21 -15.81 5.74
N PHE A 350 -23.05 -14.88 4.79
CA PHE A 350 -24.12 -14.49 3.87
C PHE A 350 -24.59 -15.64 2.94
N TYR A 351 -23.65 -16.42 2.39
CA TYR A 351 -23.98 -17.49 1.45
C TYR A 351 -24.43 -18.81 2.11
N TYR A 352 -23.84 -19.13 3.26
CA TYR A 352 -23.96 -20.46 3.86
C TYR A 352 -24.55 -20.46 5.27
N GLY A 353 -24.62 -19.30 5.92
CA GLY A 353 -25.12 -19.16 7.28
C GLY A 353 -24.02 -19.27 8.34
N LYS A 354 -24.33 -18.74 9.52
CA LYS A 354 -23.41 -18.73 10.66
C LYS A 354 -23.21 -20.12 11.25
N GLU A 355 -24.25 -20.98 11.22
CA GLU A 355 -24.21 -22.32 11.80
C GLU A 355 -23.07 -23.16 11.23
N ILE A 356 -22.80 -23.05 9.93
CA ILE A 356 -21.70 -23.78 9.29
C ILE A 356 -20.33 -23.23 9.72
N LEU A 357 -20.19 -21.91 9.92
CA LEU A 357 -18.96 -21.32 10.46
C LEU A 357 -18.68 -21.81 11.89
N ASP A 358 -19.72 -21.87 12.71
CA ASP A 358 -19.63 -22.36 14.09
C ASP A 358 -19.23 -23.86 14.12
N LEU A 359 -19.81 -24.70 13.22
CA LEU A 359 -19.40 -26.09 13.05
C LEU A 359 -17.92 -26.22 12.62
N LEU A 360 -17.48 -25.39 11.70
CA LEU A 360 -16.07 -25.35 11.24
C LEU A 360 -15.12 -24.75 12.25
N GLY A 361 -15.62 -24.22 13.37
CA GLY A 361 -14.80 -23.58 14.41
C GLY A 361 -14.13 -22.29 13.96
N ILE A 362 -14.75 -21.53 13.03
CA ILE A 362 -14.21 -20.28 12.50
C ILE A 362 -14.81 -19.11 13.26
N HIS A 363 -13.92 -18.23 13.76
CA HIS A 363 -14.30 -17.09 14.57
C HIS A 363 -14.03 -15.76 13.84
N LYS A 364 -14.92 -14.80 14.06
CA LYS A 364 -14.72 -13.44 13.54
C LYS A 364 -13.84 -12.63 14.45
N ILE A 365 -12.77 -12.08 13.91
CA ILE A 365 -11.87 -11.15 14.59
C ILE A 365 -12.28 -9.71 14.25
N PRO A 366 -12.42 -8.80 15.24
CA PRO A 366 -12.68 -7.39 14.97
C PRO A 366 -11.60 -6.76 14.08
N ALA A 367 -12.01 -5.89 13.16
CA ALA A 367 -11.12 -5.34 12.13
C ALA A 367 -9.82 -4.72 12.68
N ASN A 368 -9.92 -3.99 13.80
CA ASN A 368 -8.76 -3.33 14.41
C ASN A 368 -7.86 -4.29 15.25
N GLU A 369 -8.31 -5.53 15.48
CA GLU A 369 -7.53 -6.55 16.20
C GLU A 369 -6.81 -7.52 15.25
N ILE A 370 -7.02 -7.38 13.94
CA ILE A 370 -6.42 -8.28 12.95
C ILE A 370 -4.90 -8.07 12.89
N ILE A 371 -4.16 -9.18 13.02
CA ILE A 371 -2.71 -9.24 12.91
C ILE A 371 -2.34 -10.16 11.74
N LEU A 372 -1.57 -9.64 10.78
CA LEU A 372 -1.13 -10.36 9.58
C LEU A 372 0.41 -10.39 9.53
N LYS A 373 1.03 -10.68 10.66
CA LYS A 373 2.49 -10.76 10.85
C LYS A 373 2.87 -11.99 11.70
N PRO A 374 4.15 -12.42 11.67
CA PRO A 374 4.62 -13.58 12.43
C PRO A 374 4.40 -13.49 13.95
N GLU A 375 4.25 -12.26 14.46
CA GLU A 375 4.00 -12.02 15.89
C GLU A 375 2.69 -12.65 16.37
N LEU A 376 1.73 -12.91 15.47
CA LEU A 376 0.46 -13.58 15.78
C LEU A 376 0.67 -14.97 16.41
N LEU A 377 1.64 -15.73 15.90
CA LEU A 377 1.91 -17.13 16.28
C LEU A 377 3.16 -17.27 17.16
N LYS A 378 3.78 -16.18 17.58
CA LYS A 378 4.90 -16.26 18.54
C LYS A 378 4.34 -16.52 19.93
N HIS A 379 4.72 -17.65 20.50
CA HIS A 379 4.52 -17.89 21.92
C HIS A 379 5.21 -16.79 22.74
N LYS A 380 4.45 -16.17 23.64
CA LYS A 380 5.00 -15.23 24.63
C LYS A 380 5.80 -15.97 25.69
#